data_a124fcb46841dcad82adb43e3c0e2f36
#
_entry.id   a124fcb46841dcad82adb43e3c0e2f36
#
_cell.length_a   1.000
_cell.length_b   1.000
_cell.length_c   1.000
_cell.angle_alpha   90.00
_cell.angle_beta   90.00
_cell.angle_gamma   90.00
#
_symmetry.space_group_name_H-M   'P 1'
#
loop_
_entity.id
_entity.type
_entity.pdbx_description
1 polymer ?
#
loop_
_entity_poly.entity_id
_entity_poly.type
_entity_poly.pdbx_seq_one_letter_code
_entity_poly.pdbx_strand_id
1 'polypeptide(L)'
;MSKHAAPDASDRSDSTDLEEIEARLDDLRARIRHHDDLYYGRDEPEVSDSEYDALMEELRDLEDAFPALVTADSPTQRPGRAATSTGFAEVHHLQPMLSLDNAPVDRRVEQTSEWFDRVIAELPTPPTFVVEPKLDGLAISLLYEDGRLVRAATRGDGEVGEDVTANVRTIRDIPHELSTDAPPTRVEVRGEVFMRTADFRDLRSRLAEQIEALEAEKELARAENRKPEPWPDEIPKSVPKNARNAGAGALRQKNPAITAARPLTFYAYQVGLLEGVAAPASHHELLELVRGWGFPVSDLVREIGRASCRERV
;
A
#
# COMPACT_ATOMS: atom_id res chain seq x y z
N MET A 1 -43.09 45.96 -29.71
CA MET A 1 -43.55 45.07 -28.63
C MET A 1 -42.84 43.74 -28.77
N SER A 2 -41.71 43.57 -28.11
CA SER A 2 -40.88 42.36 -28.18
C SER A 2 -41.29 41.48 -27.01
N LYS A 3 -41.83 40.27 -27.28
CA LYS A 3 -42.12 39.26 -26.27
C LYS A 3 -40.82 38.58 -25.86
N HIS A 4 -40.39 38.80 -24.63
CA HIS A 4 -39.40 37.93 -23.99
C HIS A 4 -40.06 36.59 -23.72
N ALA A 5 -39.58 35.54 -24.35
CA ALA A 5 -39.93 34.16 -23.97
C ALA A 5 -39.22 33.83 -22.65
N ALA A 6 -39.97 33.29 -21.71
CA ALA A 6 -39.38 32.72 -20.48
C ALA A 6 -38.57 31.47 -20.83
N PRO A 7 -37.45 31.18 -20.14
CA PRO A 7 -36.70 29.95 -20.35
C PRO A 7 -37.56 28.73 -19.96
N ASP A 8 -37.42 27.66 -20.74
CA ASP A 8 -38.16 26.42 -20.67
C ASP A 8 -37.89 25.71 -19.35
N ALA A 9 -38.91 25.09 -18.75
CA ALA A 9 -38.80 24.41 -17.47
C ALA A 9 -37.95 23.13 -17.53
N SER A 10 -37.73 22.56 -18.74
CA SER A 10 -36.85 21.40 -18.95
C SER A 10 -35.37 21.77 -18.79
N ASP A 11 -34.97 22.97 -19.17
CA ASP A 11 -33.57 23.46 -19.09
C ASP A 11 -33.14 23.71 -17.62
N ARG A 12 -34.09 23.92 -16.72
CA ARG A 12 -33.84 24.12 -15.28
C ARG A 12 -33.69 22.80 -14.49
N SER A 13 -34.35 21.71 -14.91
CA SER A 13 -34.18 20.41 -14.26
C SER A 13 -32.83 19.81 -14.56
N ASP A 14 -32.38 19.86 -15.82
CA ASP A 14 -31.10 19.32 -16.26
C ASP A 14 -29.90 20.07 -15.64
N SER A 15 -30.01 21.40 -15.40
CA SER A 15 -28.97 22.18 -14.73
C SER A 15 -28.90 21.89 -13.23
N THR A 16 -30.02 21.64 -12.56
CA THR A 16 -30.06 21.30 -11.13
C THR A 16 -29.49 19.92 -10.88
N ASP A 17 -29.79 18.94 -11.75
CA ASP A 17 -29.28 17.59 -11.66
C ASP A 17 -27.75 17.56 -11.86
N LEU A 18 -27.21 18.38 -12.77
CA LEU A 18 -25.76 18.53 -12.99
C LEU A 18 -25.05 19.16 -11.79
N GLU A 19 -25.61 20.22 -11.19
CA GLU A 19 -25.05 20.85 -10.00
C GLU A 19 -25.01 19.88 -8.80
N GLU A 20 -26.02 19.03 -8.64
CA GLU A 20 -26.06 17.99 -7.61
C GLU A 20 -24.98 16.91 -7.83
N ILE A 21 -24.74 16.50 -9.09
CA ILE A 21 -23.70 15.56 -9.46
C ILE A 21 -22.30 16.13 -9.22
N GLU A 22 -22.05 17.38 -9.63
CA GLU A 22 -20.78 18.08 -9.35
C GLU A 22 -20.51 18.18 -7.85
N ALA A 23 -21.52 18.55 -7.05
CA ALA A 23 -21.39 18.62 -5.60
C ALA A 23 -21.08 17.22 -4.98
N ARG A 24 -21.69 16.16 -5.53
CA ARG A 24 -21.41 14.77 -5.08
C ARG A 24 -20.01 14.32 -5.42
N LEU A 25 -19.51 14.61 -6.63
CA LEU A 25 -18.14 14.34 -7.04
C LEU A 25 -17.12 15.06 -6.15
N ASP A 26 -17.37 16.33 -5.83
CA ASP A 26 -16.49 17.11 -4.96
C ASP A 26 -16.48 16.60 -3.52
N ASP A 27 -17.64 16.18 -2.97
CA ASP A 27 -17.73 15.55 -1.65
C ASP A 27 -16.94 14.24 -1.61
N LEU A 28 -17.13 13.37 -2.60
CA LEU A 28 -16.41 12.09 -2.69
C LEU A 28 -14.91 12.30 -2.79
N ARG A 29 -14.45 13.20 -3.69
CA ARG A 29 -13.04 13.55 -3.83
C ARG A 29 -12.44 14.10 -2.54
N ALA A 30 -13.17 14.95 -1.83
CA ALA A 30 -12.71 15.50 -0.55
C ALA A 30 -12.60 14.43 0.54
N ARG A 31 -13.59 13.54 0.66
CA ARG A 31 -13.60 12.43 1.62
C ARG A 31 -12.48 11.43 1.33
N ILE A 32 -12.30 11.04 0.08
CA ILE A 32 -11.23 10.11 -0.31
C ILE A 32 -9.87 10.73 0.00
N ARG A 33 -9.62 12.00 -0.37
CA ARG A 33 -8.37 12.68 -0.02
C ARG A 33 -8.13 12.76 1.49
N HIS A 34 -9.17 12.98 2.28
CA HIS A 34 -9.06 12.96 3.74
C HIS A 34 -8.64 11.57 4.25
N HIS A 35 -9.26 10.50 3.74
CA HIS A 35 -8.88 9.14 4.11
C HIS A 35 -7.49 8.74 3.59
N ASP A 36 -7.08 9.22 2.43
CA ASP A 36 -5.72 9.09 1.91
C ASP A 36 -4.69 9.73 2.85
N ASP A 37 -4.94 10.96 3.30
CA ASP A 37 -4.07 11.66 4.25
C ASP A 37 -3.96 10.91 5.60
N LEU A 38 -5.05 10.35 6.09
CA LEU A 38 -5.06 9.54 7.30
C LEU A 38 -4.35 8.21 7.10
N TYR A 39 -4.59 7.53 5.99
CA TYR A 39 -4.05 6.21 5.69
C TYR A 39 -2.57 6.26 5.31
N TYR A 40 -2.22 7.10 4.32
CA TYR A 40 -0.84 7.20 3.81
C TYR A 40 0.03 8.21 4.60
N GLY A 41 -0.58 9.24 5.20
CA GLY A 41 0.12 10.31 5.88
C GLY A 41 0.33 10.08 7.37
N ARG A 42 -0.68 9.54 8.06
CA ARG A 42 -0.69 9.44 9.53
C ARG A 42 -0.74 8.03 10.08
N ASP A 43 -0.95 7.01 9.22
CA ASP A 43 -1.23 5.62 9.62
C ASP A 43 -2.42 5.51 10.63
N GLU A 44 -3.41 6.40 10.49
CA GLU A 44 -4.58 6.49 11.37
C GLU A 44 -5.90 6.35 10.57
N PRO A 45 -6.14 5.21 9.87
CA PRO A 45 -7.36 5.05 9.09
C PRO A 45 -8.60 5.14 9.99
N GLU A 46 -9.58 5.95 9.57
CA GLU A 46 -10.86 6.11 10.23
C GLU A 46 -11.92 5.17 9.68
N VAL A 47 -11.74 4.71 8.44
CA VAL A 47 -12.64 3.78 7.73
C VAL A 47 -11.95 2.45 7.48
N SER A 48 -12.73 1.39 7.29
CA SER A 48 -12.24 0.09 6.84
C SER A 48 -11.88 0.14 5.35
N ASP A 49 -11.04 -0.80 4.90
CA ASP A 49 -10.69 -0.93 3.47
C ASP A 49 -11.95 -1.07 2.60
N SER A 50 -12.96 -1.81 3.08
CA SER A 50 -14.24 -1.97 2.35
C SER A 50 -15.06 -0.69 2.24
N GLU A 51 -15.04 0.17 3.26
CA GLU A 51 -15.71 1.48 3.21
C GLU A 51 -14.95 2.45 2.29
N TYR A 52 -13.63 2.41 2.30
CA TYR A 52 -12.81 3.18 1.37
C TYR A 52 -13.02 2.74 -0.08
N ASP A 53 -13.01 1.42 -0.33
CA ASP A 53 -13.27 0.84 -1.65
C ASP A 53 -14.64 1.26 -2.20
N ALA A 54 -15.67 1.28 -1.36
CA ALA A 54 -17.01 1.73 -1.75
C ALA A 54 -17.04 3.21 -2.16
N LEU A 55 -16.28 4.09 -1.47
CA LEU A 55 -16.16 5.50 -1.88
C LEU A 55 -15.45 5.63 -3.23
N MET A 56 -14.40 4.86 -3.46
CA MET A 56 -13.65 4.85 -4.72
C MET A 56 -14.47 4.29 -5.87
N GLU A 57 -15.30 3.27 -5.63
CA GLU A 57 -16.21 2.69 -6.63
C GLU A 57 -17.29 3.72 -7.02
N GLU A 58 -17.94 4.35 -6.04
CA GLU A 58 -18.93 5.39 -6.29
C GLU A 58 -18.34 6.57 -7.10
N LEU A 59 -17.10 6.99 -6.78
CA LEU A 59 -16.43 8.04 -7.53
C LEU A 59 -16.15 7.63 -8.97
N ARG A 60 -15.68 6.40 -9.22
CA ARG A 60 -15.44 5.88 -10.58
C ARG A 60 -16.72 5.80 -11.38
N ASP A 61 -17.78 5.24 -10.81
CA ASP A 61 -19.08 5.10 -11.48
C ASP A 61 -19.64 6.46 -11.93
N LEU A 62 -19.51 7.49 -11.08
CA LEU A 62 -19.93 8.84 -11.42
C LEU A 62 -19.00 9.49 -12.49
N GLU A 63 -17.69 9.28 -12.41
CA GLU A 63 -16.75 9.81 -13.39
C GLU A 63 -16.89 9.11 -14.75
N ASP A 64 -17.21 7.82 -14.78
CA ASP A 64 -17.51 7.06 -16.02
C ASP A 64 -18.83 7.51 -16.64
N ALA A 65 -19.84 7.80 -15.81
CA ALA A 65 -21.12 8.33 -16.28
C ALA A 65 -21.01 9.79 -16.79
N PHE A 66 -20.08 10.59 -16.22
CA PHE A 66 -19.89 12.00 -16.52
C PHE A 66 -18.42 12.35 -16.84
N PRO A 67 -17.85 11.85 -17.95
CA PRO A 67 -16.43 12.03 -18.27
C PRO A 67 -15.97 13.50 -18.39
N ALA A 68 -16.90 14.41 -18.70
CA ALA A 68 -16.62 15.86 -18.76
C ALA A 68 -16.31 16.50 -17.41
N LEU A 69 -16.69 15.85 -16.29
CA LEU A 69 -16.49 16.33 -14.92
C LEU A 69 -15.25 15.69 -14.27
N VAL A 70 -14.52 14.82 -14.96
CA VAL A 70 -13.26 14.23 -14.47
C VAL A 70 -12.20 15.32 -14.40
N THR A 71 -11.57 15.46 -13.21
CA THR A 71 -10.48 16.42 -13.00
C THR A 71 -9.14 15.69 -12.97
N ALA A 72 -8.07 16.35 -13.44
CA ALA A 72 -6.72 15.77 -13.46
C ALA A 72 -6.16 15.46 -12.06
N ASP A 73 -6.75 16.06 -11.01
CA ASP A 73 -6.39 15.85 -9.61
C ASP A 73 -7.35 14.91 -8.87
N SER A 74 -8.30 14.27 -9.59
CA SER A 74 -9.18 13.27 -9.00
C SER A 74 -8.40 12.11 -8.38
N PRO A 75 -8.82 11.57 -7.22
CA PRO A 75 -8.24 10.36 -6.65
C PRO A 75 -8.21 9.16 -7.61
N THR A 76 -9.15 9.07 -8.55
CA THR A 76 -9.18 8.03 -9.59
C THR A 76 -8.05 8.18 -10.61
N GLN A 77 -7.56 9.41 -10.85
CA GLN A 77 -6.47 9.72 -11.77
C GLN A 77 -5.09 9.73 -11.09
N ARG A 78 -5.06 9.83 -9.76
CA ARG A 78 -3.84 9.87 -8.95
C ARG A 78 -4.01 9.00 -7.71
N PRO A 79 -3.75 7.69 -7.80
CA PRO A 79 -3.85 6.80 -6.64
C PRO A 79 -2.82 7.18 -5.58
N GLY A 80 -3.31 7.46 -4.36
CA GLY A 80 -2.52 7.66 -3.15
C GLY A 80 -1.56 8.86 -3.20
N ARG A 81 -1.91 9.98 -2.57
CA ARG A 81 -1.01 11.12 -2.47
C ARG A 81 0.08 10.84 -1.43
N ALA A 82 1.34 11.15 -1.79
CA ALA A 82 2.45 11.12 -0.86
C ALA A 82 2.15 11.95 0.39
N ALA A 83 2.40 11.36 1.54
CA ALA A 83 2.30 12.05 2.82
C ALA A 83 3.19 13.31 2.82
N THR A 84 2.73 14.33 3.49
CA THR A 84 3.56 15.47 3.91
C THR A 84 4.84 14.96 4.56
N SER A 85 5.99 15.50 4.11
CA SER A 85 7.36 15.14 4.54
C SER A 85 7.42 14.70 6.01
N THR A 86 7.65 13.41 6.26
CA THR A 86 7.88 12.82 7.58
C THR A 86 9.31 13.06 8.07
N GLY A 87 10.12 13.74 7.28
CA GLY A 87 11.54 14.03 7.54
C GLY A 87 12.48 12.95 7.02
N PHE A 88 12.00 12.04 6.18
CA PHE A 88 12.82 11.16 5.35
C PHE A 88 13.13 11.84 4.01
N ALA A 89 14.25 11.46 3.39
CA ALA A 89 14.59 11.92 2.04
C ALA A 89 13.65 11.29 1.01
N GLU A 90 13.27 12.06 0.00
CA GLU A 90 12.49 11.57 -1.13
C GLU A 90 13.32 10.70 -2.06
N VAL A 91 12.70 9.63 -2.57
CA VAL A 91 13.30 8.69 -3.53
C VAL A 91 12.35 8.54 -4.71
N HIS A 92 12.81 8.95 -5.90
CA HIS A 92 12.10 8.63 -7.15
C HIS A 92 12.34 7.17 -7.52
N HIS A 93 11.25 6.43 -7.78
CA HIS A 93 11.32 5.05 -8.23
C HIS A 93 11.86 4.97 -9.66
N LEU A 94 12.68 3.93 -9.93
CA LEU A 94 13.21 3.66 -11.28
C LEU A 94 12.11 3.26 -12.27
N GLN A 95 11.09 2.61 -11.75
CA GLN A 95 9.84 2.27 -12.44
C GLN A 95 8.68 2.48 -11.46
N PRO A 96 7.51 2.95 -11.90
CA PRO A 96 6.36 3.17 -11.01
C PRO A 96 6.00 1.91 -10.21
N MET A 97 5.68 2.09 -8.93
CA MET A 97 5.13 1.05 -8.06
C MET A 97 3.60 1.12 -8.11
N LEU A 98 3.04 0.45 -9.11
CA LEU A 98 1.59 0.48 -9.36
C LEU A 98 0.80 -0.21 -8.25
N SER A 99 -0.49 0.10 -8.18
CA SER A 99 -1.47 -0.62 -7.36
C SER A 99 -2.03 -1.82 -8.11
N LEU A 100 -2.79 -2.67 -7.41
CA LEU A 100 -3.52 -3.78 -8.00
C LEU A 100 -4.97 -3.35 -8.27
N ASP A 101 -5.56 -3.90 -9.33
CA ASP A 101 -7.00 -3.81 -9.54
C ASP A 101 -7.73 -4.57 -8.43
N ASN A 102 -8.92 -4.09 -8.07
CA ASN A 102 -9.73 -4.68 -7.02
C ASN A 102 -10.98 -5.35 -7.61
N ALA A 103 -11.39 -6.48 -7.04
CA ALA A 103 -12.66 -7.13 -7.37
C ALA A 103 -13.55 -7.09 -6.12
N PRO A 104 -14.67 -6.33 -6.12
CA PRO A 104 -15.63 -6.26 -5.01
C PRO A 104 -16.12 -7.63 -4.58
N VAL A 105 -16.38 -7.79 -3.28
CA VAL A 105 -16.70 -9.09 -2.67
C VAL A 105 -17.94 -9.76 -3.28
N ASP A 106 -18.95 -8.98 -3.61
CA ASP A 106 -20.22 -9.38 -4.19
C ASP A 106 -20.14 -9.78 -5.68
N ARG A 107 -19.18 -9.22 -6.43
CA ARG A 107 -18.94 -9.50 -7.86
C ARG A 107 -17.62 -10.21 -8.13
N ARG A 108 -16.95 -10.71 -7.12
CA ARG A 108 -15.58 -11.27 -7.20
C ARG A 108 -15.45 -12.36 -8.24
N VAL A 109 -16.37 -13.33 -8.26
CA VAL A 109 -16.30 -14.48 -9.19
C VAL A 109 -16.49 -14.01 -10.63
N GLU A 110 -17.48 -13.16 -10.88
CA GLU A 110 -17.80 -12.62 -12.20
C GLU A 110 -16.64 -11.80 -12.76
N GLN A 111 -16.17 -10.81 -12.02
CA GLN A 111 -15.07 -9.93 -12.43
C GLN A 111 -13.75 -10.68 -12.62
N THR A 112 -13.45 -11.66 -11.77
CA THR A 112 -12.26 -12.51 -11.93
C THR A 112 -12.37 -13.34 -13.23
N SER A 113 -13.56 -13.89 -13.54
CA SER A 113 -13.78 -14.63 -14.79
C SER A 113 -13.63 -13.73 -16.00
N GLU A 114 -14.21 -12.54 -15.99
CA GLU A 114 -14.09 -11.55 -17.08
C GLU A 114 -12.64 -11.11 -17.29
N TRP A 115 -11.88 -10.91 -16.20
CA TRP A 115 -10.47 -10.58 -16.27
C TRP A 115 -9.67 -11.71 -16.93
N PHE A 116 -9.88 -12.97 -16.53
CA PHE A 116 -9.22 -14.13 -17.14
C PHE A 116 -9.54 -14.24 -18.64
N ASP A 117 -10.82 -14.10 -19.01
CA ASP A 117 -11.24 -14.20 -20.41
C ASP A 117 -10.62 -13.08 -21.27
N ARG A 118 -10.54 -11.85 -20.76
CA ARG A 118 -9.87 -10.71 -21.41
C ARG A 118 -8.37 -10.98 -21.59
N VAL A 119 -7.66 -11.35 -20.54
CA VAL A 119 -6.20 -11.62 -20.61
C VAL A 119 -5.89 -12.76 -21.57
N ILE A 120 -6.68 -13.85 -21.54
CA ILE A 120 -6.49 -14.99 -22.44
C ILE A 120 -6.76 -14.60 -23.90
N ALA A 121 -7.74 -13.73 -24.17
CA ALA A 121 -8.07 -13.30 -25.53
C ALA A 121 -6.96 -12.43 -26.15
N GLU A 122 -6.19 -11.70 -25.35
CA GLU A 122 -5.12 -10.82 -25.82
C GLU A 122 -3.80 -11.54 -26.09
N LEU A 123 -3.64 -12.78 -25.61
CA LEU A 123 -2.39 -13.53 -25.71
C LEU A 123 -2.41 -14.57 -26.84
N PRO A 124 -1.31 -14.74 -27.59
CA PRO A 124 -1.23 -15.70 -28.70
C PRO A 124 -1.28 -17.16 -28.23
N THR A 125 -0.90 -17.42 -26.98
CA THR A 125 -0.92 -18.76 -26.37
C THR A 125 -1.56 -18.70 -24.99
N PRO A 126 -2.29 -19.74 -24.53
CA PRO A 126 -2.87 -19.76 -23.20
C PRO A 126 -1.79 -19.57 -22.13
N PRO A 127 -1.90 -18.54 -21.27
CA PRO A 127 -0.92 -18.31 -20.22
C PRO A 127 -1.10 -19.28 -19.04
N THR A 128 -0.04 -19.45 -18.24
CA THR A 128 -0.14 -19.84 -16.86
C THR A 128 -0.25 -18.60 -15.98
N PHE A 129 -0.87 -18.74 -14.81
CA PHE A 129 -1.05 -17.66 -13.85
C PHE A 129 -0.34 -18.01 -12.55
N VAL A 130 0.12 -17.00 -11.84
CA VAL A 130 0.61 -17.15 -10.46
C VAL A 130 -0.43 -16.54 -9.53
N VAL A 131 -0.82 -17.31 -8.51
CA VAL A 131 -1.72 -16.86 -7.45
C VAL A 131 -0.90 -16.67 -6.18
N GLU A 132 -1.03 -15.50 -5.59
CA GLU A 132 -0.29 -15.08 -4.40
C GLU A 132 -1.24 -14.52 -3.33
N PRO A 133 -0.92 -14.68 -2.03
CA PRO A 133 -1.63 -13.95 -1.01
C PRO A 133 -1.32 -12.45 -1.12
N LYS A 134 -2.35 -11.61 -1.06
CA LYS A 134 -2.14 -10.16 -0.90
C LYS A 134 -1.73 -9.91 0.55
N LEU A 135 -0.44 -9.67 0.75
CA LEU A 135 0.10 -9.36 2.07
C LEU A 135 -0.37 -7.97 2.51
N ASP A 136 -0.64 -7.83 3.79
CA ASP A 136 -1.11 -6.59 4.40
C ASP A 136 0.00 -5.98 5.27
N GLY A 137 0.73 -5.05 4.69
CA GLY A 137 1.89 -4.40 5.29
C GLY A 137 2.23 -3.08 4.62
N LEU A 138 3.50 -2.80 4.42
CA LEU A 138 4.02 -1.64 3.72
C LEU A 138 4.88 -2.10 2.54
N ALA A 139 4.47 -1.72 1.33
CA ALA A 139 5.22 -2.02 0.11
C ALA A 139 6.52 -1.22 0.07
N ILE A 140 7.63 -1.91 -0.21
CA ILE A 140 8.95 -1.31 -0.35
C ILE A 140 9.64 -1.75 -1.63
N SER A 141 10.53 -0.88 -2.13
CA SER A 141 11.48 -1.12 -3.20
C SER A 141 12.88 -1.23 -2.60
N LEU A 142 13.62 -2.27 -2.97
CA LEU A 142 14.98 -2.58 -2.53
C LEU A 142 15.91 -2.56 -3.74
N LEU A 143 16.79 -1.56 -3.84
CA LEU A 143 17.77 -1.46 -4.92
C LEU A 143 19.08 -2.09 -4.49
N TYR A 144 19.54 -3.04 -5.29
CA TYR A 144 20.87 -3.66 -5.18
C TYR A 144 21.72 -3.28 -6.39
N GLU A 145 22.98 -2.99 -6.13
CA GLU A 145 24.03 -2.81 -7.15
C GLU A 145 25.17 -3.78 -6.85
N ASP A 146 25.59 -4.53 -7.86
CA ASP A 146 26.61 -5.58 -7.74
C ASP A 146 26.34 -6.52 -6.54
N GLY A 147 25.07 -6.86 -6.33
CA GLY A 147 24.61 -7.74 -5.26
C GLY A 147 24.48 -7.12 -3.88
N ARG A 148 24.75 -5.83 -3.69
CA ARG A 148 24.71 -5.15 -2.39
C ARG A 148 23.53 -4.20 -2.28
N LEU A 149 22.83 -4.23 -1.14
CA LEU A 149 21.72 -3.30 -0.85
C LEU A 149 22.26 -1.87 -0.74
N VAL A 150 21.89 -1.02 -1.71
CA VAL A 150 22.30 0.39 -1.74
C VAL A 150 21.20 1.31 -1.27
N ARG A 151 19.92 0.98 -1.54
CA ARG A 151 18.78 1.83 -1.17
C ARG A 151 17.53 1.02 -0.94
N ALA A 152 16.71 1.48 0.01
CA ALA A 152 15.36 1.00 0.22
C ALA A 152 14.40 2.19 0.33
N ALA A 153 13.25 2.11 -0.35
CA ALA A 153 12.25 3.17 -0.35
C ALA A 153 10.84 2.60 -0.13
N THR A 154 9.98 3.36 0.54
CA THR A 154 8.56 3.05 0.59
C THR A 154 7.93 3.29 -0.78
N ARG A 155 6.75 2.69 -1.05
CA ARG A 155 6.03 2.92 -2.29
C ARG A 155 5.68 4.40 -2.50
N GLY A 156 5.29 5.11 -1.43
CA GLY A 156 4.76 6.47 -1.52
C GLY A 156 3.51 6.50 -2.41
N ASP A 157 3.47 7.47 -3.32
CA ASP A 157 2.41 7.61 -4.34
C ASP A 157 2.62 6.71 -5.58
N GLY A 158 3.67 5.89 -5.56
CA GLY A 158 4.05 5.03 -6.68
C GLY A 158 5.14 5.60 -7.58
N GLU A 159 5.37 6.90 -7.59
CA GLU A 159 6.46 7.57 -8.30
C GLU A 159 7.56 8.02 -7.33
N VAL A 160 7.17 8.53 -6.16
CA VAL A 160 8.06 9.04 -5.13
C VAL A 160 7.76 8.36 -3.79
N GLY A 161 8.76 7.77 -3.18
CA GLY A 161 8.70 7.18 -1.84
C GLY A 161 9.67 7.86 -0.88
N GLU A 162 9.76 7.31 0.33
CA GLU A 162 10.64 7.78 1.40
C GLU A 162 11.85 6.85 1.54
N ASP A 163 13.04 7.39 1.72
CA ASP A 163 14.25 6.60 1.99
C ASP A 163 14.19 5.98 3.39
N VAL A 164 14.00 4.68 3.44
CA VAL A 164 13.97 3.88 4.67
C VAL A 164 15.15 2.91 4.77
N THR A 165 16.22 3.16 4.03
CA THR A 165 17.38 2.27 3.91
C THR A 165 17.96 1.87 5.28
N ALA A 166 18.13 2.85 6.18
CA ALA A 166 18.68 2.59 7.52
C ALA A 166 17.77 1.67 8.35
N ASN A 167 16.47 1.84 8.23
CA ASN A 167 15.46 1.04 8.91
C ASN A 167 15.40 -0.38 8.34
N VAL A 168 15.33 -0.50 7.02
CA VAL A 168 15.29 -1.78 6.29
C VAL A 168 16.50 -2.65 6.62
N ARG A 169 17.70 -2.08 6.73
CA ARG A 169 18.90 -2.81 7.14
C ARG A 169 18.80 -3.47 8.51
N THR A 170 17.84 -3.12 9.34
CA THR A 170 17.60 -3.79 10.62
C THR A 170 16.68 -5.02 10.52
N ILE A 171 16.01 -5.21 9.38
CA ILE A 171 15.09 -6.33 9.16
C ILE A 171 15.89 -7.55 8.70
N ARG A 172 15.86 -8.62 9.50
CA ARG A 172 16.67 -9.83 9.29
C ARG A 172 16.37 -10.58 8.00
N ASP A 173 15.12 -10.50 7.54
CA ASP A 173 14.65 -11.20 6.35
C ASP A 173 15.12 -10.55 5.03
N ILE A 174 15.74 -9.36 5.10
CA ILE A 174 16.22 -8.63 3.94
C ILE A 174 17.74 -8.79 3.86
N PRO A 175 18.30 -9.49 2.86
CA PRO A 175 19.72 -9.67 2.72
C PRO A 175 20.43 -8.34 2.41
N HIS A 176 21.52 -8.04 3.08
CA HIS A 176 22.36 -6.89 2.74
C HIS A 176 23.23 -7.16 1.51
N GLU A 177 23.48 -8.42 1.23
CA GLU A 177 24.22 -8.92 0.07
C GLU A 177 23.50 -10.16 -0.47
N LEU A 178 23.31 -10.22 -1.79
CA LEU A 178 22.61 -11.33 -2.44
C LEU A 178 23.46 -12.62 -2.37
N SER A 179 22.80 -13.74 -2.07
CA SER A 179 23.43 -15.07 -1.98
C SER A 179 23.67 -15.65 -3.37
N THR A 180 24.66 -15.12 -4.11
CA THR A 180 25.01 -15.60 -5.45
C THR A 180 26.45 -15.24 -5.82
N ASP A 181 27.11 -16.13 -6.57
CA ASP A 181 28.46 -15.87 -7.11
C ASP A 181 28.44 -14.98 -8.37
N ALA A 182 27.27 -14.80 -9.00
CA ALA A 182 27.07 -13.99 -10.18
C ALA A 182 25.92 -12.99 -9.94
N PRO A 183 26.15 -11.94 -9.16
CA PRO A 183 25.10 -10.98 -8.85
C PRO A 183 24.70 -10.16 -10.09
N PRO A 184 23.43 -9.72 -10.18
CA PRO A 184 23.03 -8.73 -11.17
C PRO A 184 23.80 -7.42 -10.95
N THR A 185 24.11 -6.70 -12.05
CA THR A 185 24.69 -5.35 -11.94
C THR A 185 23.75 -4.39 -11.23
N ARG A 186 22.46 -4.48 -11.52
CA ARG A 186 21.41 -3.77 -10.78
C ARG A 186 20.15 -4.60 -10.73
N VAL A 187 19.50 -4.62 -9.58
CA VAL A 187 18.18 -5.21 -9.42
C VAL A 187 17.35 -4.41 -8.40
N GLU A 188 16.09 -4.18 -8.75
CA GLU A 188 15.10 -3.62 -7.85
C GLU A 188 14.14 -4.75 -7.43
N VAL A 189 14.28 -5.23 -6.19
CA VAL A 189 13.36 -6.22 -5.60
C VAL A 189 12.25 -5.49 -4.85
N ARG A 190 11.00 -5.85 -5.14
CA ARG A 190 9.82 -5.29 -4.47
C ARG A 190 9.19 -6.33 -3.58
N GLY A 191 8.72 -5.90 -2.42
CA GLY A 191 8.10 -6.78 -1.44
C GLY A 191 7.32 -6.01 -0.39
N GLU A 192 6.74 -6.76 0.51
CA GLU A 192 5.96 -6.23 1.62
C GLU A 192 6.71 -6.42 2.93
N VAL A 193 6.90 -5.34 3.68
CA VAL A 193 7.26 -5.40 5.10
C VAL A 193 5.98 -5.46 5.90
N PHE A 194 5.85 -6.45 6.74
CA PHE A 194 4.64 -6.65 7.53
C PHE A 194 4.96 -7.23 8.90
N MET A 195 3.97 -7.27 9.77
CA MET A 195 4.04 -7.92 11.07
C MET A 195 3.09 -9.12 11.08
N ARG A 196 3.58 -10.29 11.49
CA ARG A 196 2.73 -11.48 11.61
C ARG A 196 1.67 -11.27 12.69
N THR A 197 0.50 -11.81 12.49
CA THR A 197 -0.64 -11.63 13.42
C THR A 197 -0.31 -12.06 14.86
N ALA A 198 0.48 -13.11 15.05
CA ALA A 198 0.92 -13.56 16.38
C ALA A 198 1.82 -12.51 17.04
N ASP A 199 2.85 -12.04 16.30
CA ASP A 199 3.79 -11.04 16.77
C ASP A 199 3.11 -9.70 17.10
N PHE A 200 2.11 -9.34 16.28
CA PHE A 200 1.29 -8.16 16.53
C PHE A 200 0.48 -8.26 17.82
N ARG A 201 -0.14 -9.42 18.10
CA ARG A 201 -0.90 -9.64 19.34
C ARG A 201 -0.02 -9.47 20.56
N ASP A 202 1.17 -10.07 20.54
CA ASP A 202 2.13 -9.99 21.64
C ASP A 202 2.67 -8.57 21.82
N LEU A 203 2.98 -7.89 20.72
CA LEU A 203 3.40 -6.48 20.75
C LEU A 203 2.29 -5.59 21.32
N ARG A 204 1.06 -5.79 20.84
CA ARG A 204 -0.11 -5.01 21.28
C ARG A 204 -0.34 -5.12 22.79
N SER A 205 -0.28 -6.33 23.35
CA SER A 205 -0.46 -6.57 24.78
C SER A 205 0.63 -5.85 25.59
N ARG A 206 1.90 -6.00 25.20
CA ARG A 206 3.03 -5.32 25.87
C ARG A 206 2.91 -3.79 25.80
N LEU A 207 2.53 -3.25 24.64
CA LEU A 207 2.36 -1.79 24.48
C LEU A 207 1.20 -1.28 25.34
N ALA A 208 0.09 -2.01 25.43
CA ALA A 208 -1.05 -1.61 26.25
C ALA A 208 -0.65 -1.48 27.73
N GLU A 209 0.07 -2.48 28.28
CA GLU A 209 0.58 -2.45 29.65
C GLU A 209 1.57 -1.29 29.89
N GLN A 210 2.48 -1.05 28.94
CA GLN A 210 3.45 0.05 29.05
C GLN A 210 2.79 1.43 29.00
N ILE A 211 1.82 1.62 28.10
CA ILE A 211 1.07 2.87 27.97
C ILE A 211 0.27 3.14 29.25
N GLU A 212 -0.45 2.14 29.76
CA GLU A 212 -1.21 2.25 31.02
C GLU A 212 -0.32 2.65 32.20
N ALA A 213 0.86 2.03 32.35
CA ALA A 213 1.83 2.36 33.39
C ALA A 213 2.35 3.80 33.28
N LEU A 214 2.63 4.28 32.05
CA LEU A 214 3.08 5.64 31.79
C LEU A 214 1.98 6.68 32.05
N GLU A 215 0.73 6.37 31.70
CA GLU A 215 -0.41 7.24 32.01
C GLU A 215 -0.67 7.33 33.50
N ALA A 216 -0.62 6.20 34.22
CA ALA A 216 -0.76 6.17 35.68
C ALA A 216 0.35 6.98 36.37
N GLU A 217 1.62 6.86 35.93
CA GLU A 217 2.73 7.66 36.41
C GLU A 217 2.50 9.16 36.19
N LYS A 218 2.02 9.53 35.03
CA LYS A 218 1.72 10.92 34.67
C LYS A 218 0.61 11.51 35.55
N GLU A 219 -0.41 10.74 35.88
CA GLU A 219 -1.48 11.15 36.78
C GLU A 219 -0.98 11.30 38.22
N LEU A 220 -0.18 10.35 38.69
CA LEU A 220 0.45 10.40 40.01
C LEU A 220 1.36 11.63 40.16
N ALA A 221 2.20 11.87 39.13
CA ALA A 221 3.06 13.05 39.10
C ALA A 221 2.27 14.36 39.20
N ARG A 222 1.11 14.43 38.53
CA ARG A 222 0.20 15.58 38.59
C ARG A 222 -0.40 15.75 40.02
N ALA A 223 -0.83 14.65 40.62
CA ALA A 223 -1.40 14.67 41.99
C ALA A 223 -0.36 15.11 43.01
N GLU A 224 0.91 14.72 42.84
CA GLU A 224 2.03 15.11 43.69
C GLU A 224 2.67 16.46 43.32
N ASN A 225 2.12 17.17 42.37
CA ASN A 225 2.63 18.44 41.83
C ASN A 225 4.11 18.42 41.44
N ARG A 226 4.55 17.27 40.87
CA ARG A 226 5.88 17.06 40.29
C ARG A 226 5.80 16.95 38.76
N LYS A 227 6.93 17.17 38.06
CA LYS A 227 7.03 16.97 36.65
C LYS A 227 7.03 15.45 36.34
N PRO A 228 6.16 14.95 35.44
CA PRO A 228 6.19 13.55 35.05
C PRO A 228 7.47 13.24 34.27
N GLU A 229 7.87 11.96 34.25
CA GLU A 229 8.95 11.48 33.41
C GLU A 229 8.60 11.71 31.94
N PRO A 230 9.61 11.96 31.06
CA PRO A 230 9.40 12.10 29.65
C PRO A 230 8.82 10.81 29.07
N TRP A 231 7.90 10.94 28.12
CA TRP A 231 7.39 9.78 27.36
C TRP A 231 8.50 9.18 26.51
N PRO A 232 8.80 7.87 26.63
CA PRO A 232 9.85 7.23 25.84
C PRO A 232 9.52 7.25 24.35
N ASP A 233 10.50 7.58 23.50
CA ASP A 233 10.32 7.67 22.04
C ASP A 233 9.95 6.32 21.40
N GLU A 234 10.39 5.20 22.00
CA GLU A 234 10.11 3.84 21.53
C GLU A 234 8.68 3.36 21.83
N ILE A 235 7.94 4.06 22.70
CA ILE A 235 6.55 3.71 23.07
C ILE A 235 5.60 4.67 22.34
N PRO A 236 4.74 4.15 21.44
CA PRO A 236 3.75 4.99 20.78
C PRO A 236 2.74 5.54 21.80
N LYS A 237 2.14 6.68 21.50
CA LYS A 237 1.15 7.31 22.41
C LYS A 237 -0.19 6.58 22.46
N SER A 238 -0.42 5.69 21.52
CA SER A 238 -1.60 4.82 21.48
C SER A 238 -1.22 3.45 20.96
N VAL A 239 -2.00 2.44 21.34
CA VAL A 239 -1.83 1.07 20.85
C VAL A 239 -2.22 1.01 19.36
N PRO A 240 -1.38 0.46 18.48
CA PRO A 240 -1.71 0.32 17.06
C PRO A 240 -3.01 -0.47 16.84
N LYS A 241 -3.85 -0.02 15.90
CA LYS A 241 -5.17 -0.63 15.67
C LYS A 241 -5.08 -2.00 14.99
N ASN A 242 -4.13 -2.18 14.07
CA ASN A 242 -3.92 -3.41 13.31
C ASN A 242 -2.43 -3.68 13.03
N ALA A 243 -2.12 -4.86 12.50
CA ALA A 243 -0.75 -5.30 12.21
C ALA A 243 -0.09 -4.44 11.12
N ARG A 244 -0.85 -3.97 10.12
CA ARG A 244 -0.37 -3.10 9.05
C ARG A 244 0.13 -1.77 9.62
N ASN A 245 -0.68 -1.09 10.45
CA ASN A 245 -0.30 0.18 11.07
C ASN A 245 0.89 0.02 12.01
N ALA A 246 0.95 -1.10 12.76
CA ALA A 246 2.09 -1.42 13.60
C ALA A 246 3.38 -1.61 12.79
N GLY A 247 3.28 -2.27 11.62
CA GLY A 247 4.39 -2.49 10.69
C GLY A 247 4.84 -1.19 10.03
N ALA A 248 3.92 -0.42 9.48
CA ALA A 248 4.19 0.86 8.81
C ALA A 248 4.81 1.88 9.79
N GLY A 249 4.21 2.05 10.96
CA GLY A 249 4.74 2.93 12.00
C GLY A 249 6.10 2.46 12.54
N ALA A 250 6.36 1.16 12.58
CA ALA A 250 7.65 0.62 12.98
C ALA A 250 8.75 0.84 11.92
N LEU A 251 8.41 0.76 10.64
CA LEU A 251 9.38 0.97 9.55
C LEU A 251 9.74 2.45 9.39
N ARG A 252 8.80 3.37 9.62
CA ARG A 252 8.98 4.82 9.44
C ARG A 252 9.46 5.53 10.73
N GLN A 253 10.36 4.91 11.48
CA GLN A 253 10.97 5.48 12.68
C GLN A 253 12.25 6.27 12.33
N LYS A 254 12.38 7.49 12.88
CA LYS A 254 13.61 8.29 12.70
C LYS A 254 14.85 7.61 13.30
N ASN A 255 14.65 6.83 14.36
CA ASN A 255 15.70 6.02 14.96
C ASN A 255 15.57 4.56 14.52
N PRO A 256 16.47 4.04 13.68
CA PRO A 256 16.43 2.65 13.22
C PRO A 256 16.49 1.60 14.34
N ALA A 257 17.00 1.95 15.51
CA ALA A 257 17.00 1.03 16.67
C ALA A 257 15.58 0.68 17.14
N ILE A 258 14.62 1.59 16.98
CA ILE A 258 13.22 1.32 17.26
C ILE A 258 12.66 0.31 16.27
N THR A 259 12.98 0.46 14.97
CA THR A 259 12.63 -0.51 13.93
C THR A 259 13.22 -1.89 14.24
N ALA A 260 14.50 -1.95 14.62
CA ALA A 260 15.21 -3.18 15.00
C ALA A 260 14.55 -3.95 16.15
N ALA A 261 13.90 -3.23 17.08
CA ALA A 261 13.19 -3.81 18.21
C ALA A 261 11.79 -4.33 17.89
N ARG A 262 11.31 -4.12 16.64
CA ARG A 262 9.98 -4.56 16.21
C ARG A 262 10.08 -5.89 15.44
N PRO A 263 9.11 -6.81 15.61
CA PRO A 263 9.10 -8.10 14.92
C PRO A 263 8.60 -7.95 13.48
N LEU A 264 9.35 -7.19 12.67
CA LEU A 264 9.05 -7.03 11.24
C LEU A 264 9.58 -8.22 10.46
N THR A 265 8.82 -8.59 9.44
CA THR A 265 9.15 -9.63 8.46
C THR A 265 8.97 -9.07 7.05
N PHE A 266 9.55 -9.74 6.05
CA PHE A 266 9.50 -9.30 4.66
C PHE A 266 9.22 -10.50 3.75
N TYR A 267 8.41 -10.29 2.71
CA TYR A 267 8.30 -11.21 1.58
C TYR A 267 8.46 -10.45 0.27
N ALA A 268 9.33 -10.97 -0.59
CA ALA A 268 9.45 -10.48 -1.96
C ALA A 268 8.30 -11.03 -2.82
N TYR A 269 7.77 -10.18 -3.70
CA TYR A 269 6.70 -10.56 -4.63
C TYR A 269 6.95 -10.09 -6.08
N GLN A 270 7.93 -9.23 -6.33
CA GLN A 270 8.18 -8.69 -7.67
C GLN A 270 9.62 -8.22 -7.84
N VAL A 271 10.08 -8.15 -9.10
CA VAL A 271 11.29 -7.42 -9.51
C VAL A 271 10.86 -6.32 -10.47
N GLY A 272 11.22 -5.08 -10.15
CA GLY A 272 10.95 -3.91 -10.99
C GLY A 272 11.98 -3.76 -12.10
N LEU A 273 13.27 -3.77 -11.74
CA LEU A 273 14.41 -3.66 -12.67
C LEU A 273 15.30 -4.87 -12.51
N LEU A 274 15.83 -5.39 -13.63
CA LEU A 274 16.82 -6.48 -13.64
C LEU A 274 17.83 -6.25 -14.75
N GLU A 275 19.10 -6.02 -14.38
CA GLU A 275 20.22 -5.77 -15.29
C GLU A 275 21.39 -6.71 -14.99
N GLY A 276 22.09 -7.15 -16.01
CA GLY A 276 23.31 -7.97 -15.88
C GLY A 276 23.05 -9.48 -15.75
N VAL A 277 21.81 -9.92 -15.67
CA VAL A 277 21.41 -11.34 -15.72
C VAL A 277 20.23 -11.52 -16.67
N ALA A 278 20.08 -12.74 -17.21
CA ALA A 278 18.96 -13.04 -18.07
C ALA A 278 17.64 -12.98 -17.29
N ALA A 279 16.62 -12.31 -17.85
CA ALA A 279 15.30 -12.30 -17.26
C ALA A 279 14.67 -13.71 -17.35
N PRO A 280 14.09 -14.24 -16.26
CA PRO A 280 13.34 -15.49 -16.28
C PRO A 280 12.14 -15.43 -17.23
N ALA A 281 11.71 -16.57 -17.75
CA ALA A 281 10.62 -16.66 -18.71
C ALA A 281 9.23 -16.50 -18.07
N SER A 282 9.12 -16.71 -16.76
CA SER A 282 7.87 -16.59 -16.02
C SER A 282 8.05 -15.87 -14.69
N HIS A 283 6.93 -15.35 -14.15
CA HIS A 283 6.93 -14.74 -12.82
C HIS A 283 7.26 -15.77 -11.72
N HIS A 284 6.84 -17.02 -11.89
CA HIS A 284 7.20 -18.08 -10.96
C HIS A 284 8.72 -18.32 -10.90
N GLU A 285 9.37 -18.43 -12.07
CA GLU A 285 10.83 -18.54 -12.15
C GLU A 285 11.55 -17.32 -11.58
N LEU A 286 10.98 -16.12 -11.75
CA LEU A 286 11.51 -14.90 -11.17
C LEU A 286 11.48 -14.95 -9.65
N LEU A 287 10.39 -15.42 -9.04
CA LEU A 287 10.29 -15.59 -7.59
C LEU A 287 11.27 -16.65 -7.06
N GLU A 288 11.49 -17.74 -7.80
CA GLU A 288 12.50 -18.75 -7.45
C GLU A 288 13.94 -18.18 -7.54
N LEU A 289 14.22 -17.35 -8.54
CA LEU A 289 15.49 -16.64 -8.64
C LEU A 289 15.73 -15.73 -7.42
N VAL A 290 14.72 -14.93 -7.06
CA VAL A 290 14.75 -14.03 -5.89
C VAL A 290 14.92 -14.83 -4.60
N ARG A 291 14.25 -15.98 -4.48
CA ARG A 291 14.44 -16.92 -3.34
C ARG A 291 15.88 -17.43 -3.28
N GLY A 292 16.46 -17.76 -4.44
CA GLY A 292 17.86 -18.16 -4.56
C GLY A 292 18.84 -17.08 -4.10
N TRP A 293 18.51 -15.83 -4.22
CA TRP A 293 19.30 -14.70 -3.72
C TRP A 293 19.19 -14.46 -2.21
N GLY A 294 18.37 -15.26 -1.52
CA GLY A 294 18.24 -15.21 -0.06
C GLY A 294 17.00 -14.43 0.44
N PHE A 295 16.12 -14.02 -0.45
CA PHE A 295 14.86 -13.41 -0.01
C PHE A 295 13.82 -14.45 0.37
N PRO A 296 13.05 -14.25 1.43
CA PRO A 296 11.86 -15.02 1.66
C PRO A 296 10.77 -14.64 0.63
N VAL A 297 10.12 -15.66 0.08
CA VAL A 297 8.96 -15.59 -0.79
C VAL A 297 7.87 -16.44 -0.14
N SER A 298 6.61 -16.03 -0.23
CA SER A 298 5.51 -16.76 0.40
C SER A 298 5.40 -18.20 -0.12
N ASP A 299 5.31 -19.16 0.79
CA ASP A 299 5.08 -20.57 0.45
C ASP A 299 3.67 -20.85 -0.08
N LEU A 300 2.78 -19.85 -0.04
CA LEU A 300 1.43 -19.93 -0.59
C LEU A 300 1.35 -19.52 -2.07
N VAL A 301 2.46 -19.09 -2.67
CA VAL A 301 2.54 -18.84 -4.13
C VAL A 301 2.26 -20.14 -4.88
N ARG A 302 1.37 -20.09 -5.86
CA ARG A 302 1.01 -21.24 -6.70
C ARG A 302 0.94 -20.83 -8.16
N GLU A 303 1.56 -21.63 -9.01
CA GLU A 303 1.31 -21.57 -10.45
C GLU A 303 0.05 -22.40 -10.78
N ILE A 304 -0.87 -21.82 -11.55
CA ILE A 304 -2.11 -22.45 -11.97
C ILE A 304 -2.28 -22.36 -13.49
N GLY A 305 -2.65 -23.47 -14.10
CA GLY A 305 -3.05 -23.50 -15.52
C GLY A 305 -4.55 -23.22 -15.69
N ARG A 306 -4.98 -23.05 -16.95
CA ARG A 306 -6.36 -22.71 -17.33
C ARG A 306 -7.43 -23.63 -16.73
N ALA A 307 -7.16 -24.93 -16.59
CA ALA A 307 -8.09 -25.89 -16.02
C ALA A 307 -8.37 -25.65 -14.51
N SER A 308 -7.32 -25.26 -13.77
CA SER A 308 -7.44 -25.00 -12.33
C SER A 308 -8.20 -23.70 -12.01
N CYS A 309 -8.22 -22.73 -12.94
CA CYS A 309 -8.92 -21.46 -12.74
C CYS A 309 -10.45 -21.63 -12.74
N ARG A 310 -10.99 -22.62 -13.50
CA ARG A 310 -12.44 -22.85 -13.60
C ARG A 310 -13.02 -23.76 -12.52
N GLU A 311 -12.19 -24.55 -11.85
CA GLU A 311 -12.64 -25.56 -10.87
C GLU A 311 -12.57 -25.07 -9.40
N ARG A 312 -11.96 -23.93 -9.13
CA ARG A 312 -11.68 -23.44 -7.76
C ARG A 312 -12.25 -22.04 -7.44
N VAL A 313 -13.08 -21.51 -8.32
CA VAL A 313 -13.77 -20.21 -8.08
C VAL A 313 -15.20 -20.46 -7.58
#